data_cfcedb680e9c2ef873ef45b558e0624a
#
_entry.id   cfcedb680e9c2ef873ef45b558e0624a
#
_cell.length_a   1.000
_cell.length_b   1.000
_cell.length_c   1.000
_cell.angle_alpha   90.00
_cell.angle_beta   90.00
_cell.angle_gamma   90.00
#
_symmetry.space_group_name_H-M   'P 1'
#
loop_
_entity.id
_entity.type
_entity.pdbx_description
1 polymer ?
#
loop_
_entity_poly.entity_id
_entity_poly.type
_entity_poly.pdbx_seq_one_letter_code
_entity_poly.pdbx_strand_id
1 'polypeptide(L)'
;KRLKREHWDLLSYIRKLSNPDRNIEVIWVEGNHDEGLIEKLSHLIGIKAYMEYEFIINGNKIIAIHGHQFDRFLNENILISNISSFIYNKIQKYDREKLLVSRFIKRKSKGWLRLSHKVADNAIEYARRKNKNTVICGHTHQILQKSQNGISYFNSGCWTDIPSSYITIDNEGIVRISEFFEIEKLKLVS
;
A
#
# COMPACT_ATOMS: atom_id res chain seq x y z
N LYS A 1 18.01 -5.99 12.00
CA LYS A 1 18.36 -6.77 10.77
C LYS A 1 19.08 -5.86 9.80
N ARG A 2 20.16 -6.35 9.16
CA ARG A 2 20.88 -5.59 8.14
C ARG A 2 20.08 -5.57 6.85
N LEU A 3 19.95 -4.39 6.22
CA LEU A 3 19.31 -4.25 4.92
C LEU A 3 20.11 -5.06 3.87
N LYS A 4 19.40 -5.74 2.99
CA LYS A 4 19.99 -6.44 1.85
C LYS A 4 20.34 -5.44 0.74
N ARG A 5 21.12 -5.88 -0.25
CA ARG A 5 21.52 -5.05 -1.40
C ARG A 5 20.32 -4.48 -2.15
N GLU A 6 19.31 -5.30 -2.40
CA GLU A 6 18.11 -4.91 -3.13
C GLU A 6 17.35 -3.76 -2.45
N HIS A 7 17.36 -3.69 -1.11
CA HIS A 7 16.78 -2.57 -0.36
C HIS A 7 17.57 -1.27 -0.57
N TRP A 8 18.91 -1.36 -0.60
CA TRP A 8 19.75 -0.21 -0.90
C TRP A 8 19.58 0.29 -2.33
N ASP A 9 19.44 -0.63 -3.27
CA ASP A 9 19.19 -0.30 -4.69
C ASP A 9 17.86 0.43 -4.85
N LEU A 10 16.79 -0.02 -4.16
CA LEU A 10 15.50 0.66 -4.13
C LEU A 10 15.60 2.07 -3.53
N LEU A 11 16.22 2.21 -2.37
CA LEU A 11 16.38 3.52 -1.70
C LEU A 11 17.19 4.48 -2.56
N SER A 12 18.24 3.99 -3.22
CA SER A 12 19.06 4.77 -4.16
C SER A 12 18.25 5.20 -5.38
N TYR A 13 17.37 4.34 -5.88
CA TYR A 13 16.47 4.65 -6.99
C TYR A 13 15.47 5.73 -6.61
N ILE A 14 14.81 5.61 -5.45
CA ILE A 14 13.89 6.62 -4.90
C ILE A 14 14.60 7.98 -4.77
N ARG A 15 15.82 8.00 -4.22
CA ARG A 15 16.62 9.22 -4.12
C ARG A 15 16.92 9.84 -5.47
N LYS A 16 17.21 9.03 -6.50
CA LYS A 16 17.41 9.54 -7.86
C LYS A 16 16.14 10.13 -8.47
N LEU A 17 14.99 9.55 -8.18
CA LEU A 17 13.71 10.08 -8.63
C LEU A 17 13.37 11.43 -7.97
N SER A 18 13.69 11.60 -6.69
CA SER A 18 13.46 12.85 -5.95
C SER A 18 14.45 13.97 -6.25
N ASN A 19 15.37 13.79 -7.23
CA ASN A 19 16.25 14.87 -7.68
C ASN A 19 15.40 16.03 -8.25
N PRO A 20 15.57 17.27 -7.76
CA PRO A 20 14.82 18.44 -8.23
C PRO A 20 14.85 18.64 -9.76
N ASP A 21 15.94 18.26 -10.43
CA ASP A 21 16.09 18.38 -11.89
C ASP A 21 15.14 17.47 -12.69
N ARG A 22 14.50 16.50 -12.04
CA ARG A 22 13.61 15.53 -12.70
C ARG A 22 12.15 15.96 -12.76
N ASN A 23 11.79 17.01 -12.07
CA ASN A 23 10.40 17.47 -11.93
C ASN A 23 9.43 16.33 -11.48
N ILE A 24 9.94 15.45 -10.60
CA ILE A 24 9.19 14.35 -10.00
C ILE A 24 9.13 14.58 -8.48
N GLU A 25 7.95 14.68 -7.94
CA GLU A 25 7.76 14.70 -6.49
C GLU A 25 7.53 13.27 -5.99
N VAL A 26 8.37 12.83 -5.06
CA VAL A 26 8.23 11.52 -4.40
C VAL A 26 7.67 11.74 -3.01
N ILE A 27 6.54 11.13 -2.74
CA ILE A 27 5.82 11.22 -1.46
C ILE A 27 5.78 9.85 -0.81
N TRP A 28 6.10 9.78 0.47
CA TRP A 28 5.93 8.60 1.28
C TRP A 28 4.74 8.77 2.24
N VAL A 29 3.79 7.84 2.19
CA VAL A 29 2.71 7.80 3.18
C VAL A 29 3.01 6.71 4.20
N GLU A 30 3.09 7.12 5.47
CA GLU A 30 3.51 6.27 6.58
C GLU A 30 2.49 5.17 6.89
N GLY A 31 3.01 3.94 7.06
CA GLY A 31 2.26 2.78 7.50
C GLY A 31 2.60 2.35 8.92
N ASN A 32 1.81 1.44 9.48
CA ASN A 32 2.02 0.90 10.82
C ASN A 32 3.33 0.09 11.00
N HIS A 33 3.99 -0.30 9.90
CA HIS A 33 5.30 -0.97 9.94
C HIS A 33 6.48 0.00 9.85
N ASP A 34 6.22 1.25 9.52
CA ASP A 34 7.22 2.28 9.25
C ASP A 34 7.24 3.36 10.33
N GLU A 35 6.39 3.25 11.35
CA GLU A 35 6.21 4.23 12.42
C GLU A 35 7.55 4.59 13.07
N GLY A 36 7.88 5.87 13.07
CA GLY A 36 9.14 6.42 13.60
C GLY A 36 10.39 6.11 12.75
N LEU A 37 10.27 5.38 11.63
CA LEU A 37 11.37 5.14 10.71
C LEU A 37 11.45 6.21 9.61
N ILE A 38 10.31 6.72 9.19
CA ILE A 38 10.18 7.56 8.01
C ILE A 38 10.80 8.93 8.20
N GLU A 39 10.66 9.55 9.38
CA GLU A 39 11.31 10.81 9.67
C GLU A 39 12.83 10.71 9.44
N LYS A 40 13.45 9.63 9.91
CA LYS A 40 14.88 9.37 9.72
C LYS A 40 15.24 9.08 8.26
N LEU A 41 14.40 8.33 7.56
CA LEU A 41 14.62 8.03 6.14
C LEU A 41 14.39 9.25 5.25
N SER A 42 13.41 10.11 5.56
CA SER A 42 13.16 11.33 4.80
C SER A 42 14.37 12.26 4.78
N HIS A 43 15.04 12.42 5.92
CA HIS A 43 16.29 13.18 6.01
C HIS A 43 17.44 12.55 5.20
N LEU A 44 17.54 11.22 5.18
CA LEU A 44 18.62 10.53 4.49
C LEU A 44 18.41 10.45 2.97
N ILE A 45 17.17 10.35 2.52
CA ILE A 45 16.82 10.11 1.11
C ILE A 45 16.34 11.40 0.44
N GLY A 46 15.94 12.42 1.21
CA GLY A 46 15.44 13.69 0.71
C GLY A 46 14.01 13.60 0.15
N ILE A 47 13.18 12.70 0.68
CA ILE A 47 11.77 12.56 0.31
C ILE A 47 10.86 13.12 1.41
N LYS A 48 9.68 13.58 1.02
CA LYS A 48 8.67 14.04 1.97
C LYS A 48 7.86 12.86 2.50
N ALA A 49 7.65 12.80 3.81
CA ALA A 49 6.87 11.78 4.48
C ALA A 49 5.67 12.40 5.18
N TYR A 50 4.52 11.74 5.07
CA TYR A 50 3.24 12.19 5.61
C TYR A 50 2.47 11.02 6.22
N MET A 51 1.67 11.29 7.24
CA MET A 51 0.65 10.35 7.74
C MET A 51 -0.50 10.20 6.75
N GLU A 52 -0.83 11.29 6.07
CA GLU A 52 -1.79 11.38 4.98
C GLU A 52 -1.33 12.45 3.99
N TYR A 53 -1.58 12.24 2.72
CA TYR A 53 -1.22 13.19 1.67
C TYR A 53 -2.45 13.60 0.87
N GLU A 54 -2.71 14.90 0.82
CA GLU A 54 -3.85 15.48 0.13
C GLU A 54 -3.41 16.22 -1.11
N PHE A 55 -4.09 16.01 -2.22
CA PHE A 55 -3.83 16.68 -3.49
C PHE A 55 -5.08 16.79 -4.35
N ILE A 56 -4.99 17.59 -5.41
CA ILE A 56 -6.11 17.82 -6.34
C ILE A 56 -5.59 17.64 -7.76
N ILE A 57 -6.31 16.86 -8.56
CA ILE A 57 -6.07 16.72 -10.00
C ILE A 57 -7.40 16.97 -10.71
N ASN A 58 -7.44 17.98 -11.58
CA ASN A 58 -8.64 18.35 -12.34
C ASN A 58 -9.93 18.40 -11.51
N GLY A 59 -9.88 19.04 -10.33
CA GLY A 59 -11.03 19.16 -9.44
C GLY A 59 -11.35 17.92 -8.59
N ASN A 60 -10.75 16.76 -8.88
CA ASN A 60 -10.83 15.58 -8.02
C ASN A 60 -9.94 15.79 -6.77
N LYS A 61 -10.58 15.94 -5.61
CA LYS A 61 -9.92 16.12 -4.32
C LYS A 61 -9.57 14.75 -3.73
N ILE A 62 -8.31 14.42 -3.70
CA ILE A 62 -7.80 13.09 -3.37
C ILE A 62 -7.08 13.12 -2.03
N ILE A 63 -7.24 12.07 -1.25
CA ILE A 63 -6.43 11.79 -0.07
C ILE A 63 -5.82 10.40 -0.18
N ALA A 64 -4.51 10.32 -0.03
CA ALA A 64 -3.77 9.07 0.11
C ALA A 64 -3.41 8.86 1.57
N ILE A 65 -3.74 7.69 2.11
CA ILE A 65 -3.54 7.31 3.51
C ILE A 65 -3.26 5.81 3.58
N HIS A 66 -2.40 5.36 4.50
CA HIS A 66 -2.07 3.94 4.58
C HIS A 66 -3.31 3.06 4.84
N GLY A 67 -4.18 3.44 5.77
CA GLY A 67 -5.44 2.74 6.05
C GLY A 67 -5.45 1.92 7.33
N HIS A 68 -4.32 1.74 8.03
CA HIS A 68 -4.25 1.03 9.32
C HIS A 68 -5.09 1.73 10.40
N GLN A 69 -5.27 3.04 10.29
CA GLN A 69 -6.08 3.85 11.21
C GLN A 69 -7.55 3.40 11.25
N PHE A 70 -8.01 2.74 10.18
CA PHE A 70 -9.40 2.29 10.04
C PHE A 70 -9.60 0.84 10.48
N ASP A 71 -8.54 0.16 10.86
CA ASP A 71 -8.56 -1.22 11.31
C ASP A 71 -8.65 -1.31 12.83
N ARG A 72 -9.86 -1.10 13.37
CA ARG A 72 -10.12 -1.20 14.81
C ARG A 72 -9.85 -2.58 15.37
N PHE A 73 -10.00 -3.63 14.56
CA PHE A 73 -9.81 -5.00 15.02
C PHE A 73 -8.34 -5.26 15.43
N LEU A 74 -7.38 -4.73 14.67
CA LEU A 74 -5.96 -4.81 15.03
C LEU A 74 -5.61 -3.87 16.19
N ASN A 75 -6.22 -2.70 16.26
CA ASN A 75 -5.97 -1.73 17.31
C ASN A 75 -6.56 -2.16 18.67
N GLU A 76 -7.72 -2.80 18.68
CA GLU A 76 -8.38 -3.28 19.91
C GLU A 76 -7.87 -4.65 20.38
N ASN A 77 -7.25 -5.44 19.51
CA ASN A 77 -6.78 -6.80 19.80
C ASN A 77 -5.28 -6.97 19.49
N ILE A 78 -4.44 -6.16 20.11
CA ILE A 78 -2.97 -6.20 19.95
C ILE A 78 -2.42 -7.61 20.21
N LEU A 79 -2.98 -8.37 21.15
CA LEU A 79 -2.60 -9.74 21.43
C LEU A 79 -2.87 -10.68 20.26
N ILE A 80 -4.02 -10.55 19.60
CA ILE A 80 -4.39 -11.37 18.43
C ILE A 80 -3.53 -10.97 17.22
N SER A 81 -3.23 -9.69 17.05
CA SER A 81 -2.31 -9.19 16.03
C SER A 81 -0.90 -9.76 16.21
N ASN A 82 -0.39 -9.80 17.42
CA ASN A 82 0.94 -10.37 17.74
C ASN A 82 0.97 -11.88 17.52
N ILE A 83 -0.09 -12.60 17.90
CA ILE A 83 -0.19 -14.05 17.67
C ILE A 83 -0.30 -14.36 16.18
N SER A 84 -1.12 -13.63 15.43
CA SER A 84 -1.26 -13.82 13.98
C SER A 84 0.04 -13.49 13.24
N SER A 85 0.77 -12.47 13.66
CA SER A 85 2.08 -12.10 13.13
C SER A 85 3.14 -13.17 13.47
N PHE A 86 3.11 -13.75 14.66
CA PHE A 86 3.99 -14.83 15.08
C PHE A 86 3.74 -16.11 14.27
N ILE A 87 2.47 -16.50 14.11
CA ILE A 87 2.07 -17.66 13.29
C ILE A 87 2.44 -17.42 11.82
N TYR A 88 2.18 -16.22 11.29
CA TYR A 88 2.53 -15.85 9.91
C TYR A 88 4.04 -15.91 9.68
N ASN A 89 4.84 -15.34 10.59
CA ASN A 89 6.30 -15.41 10.52
C ASN A 89 6.84 -16.85 10.59
N LYS A 90 6.17 -17.72 11.37
CA LYS A 90 6.53 -19.13 11.48
C LYS A 90 6.19 -19.90 10.20
N ILE A 91 5.03 -19.64 9.61
CA ILE A 91 4.63 -20.19 8.31
C ILE A 91 5.56 -19.68 7.19
N GLN A 92 5.91 -18.39 7.17
CA GLN A 92 6.89 -17.86 6.21
C GLN A 92 8.27 -18.49 6.32
N LYS A 93 8.68 -18.89 7.53
CA LYS A 93 9.97 -19.53 7.74
C LYS A 93 10.02 -20.96 7.18
N TYR A 94 8.89 -21.65 7.14
CA TYR A 94 8.76 -23.00 6.56
C TYR A 94 8.44 -22.99 5.06
N ASP A 95 7.77 -21.93 4.57
CA ASP A 95 7.33 -21.77 3.17
C ASP A 95 8.28 -20.83 2.40
N ARG A 96 9.59 -21.08 2.53
CA ARG A 96 10.64 -20.21 1.97
C ARG A 96 10.64 -20.13 0.45
N GLU A 97 10.05 -21.10 -0.25
CA GLU A 97 10.06 -21.18 -1.71
C GLU A 97 8.68 -20.92 -2.36
N LYS A 98 7.60 -21.03 -1.61
CA LYS A 98 6.23 -20.88 -2.14
C LYS A 98 5.30 -20.13 -1.19
N LEU A 99 5.57 -18.85 -0.97
CA LEU A 99 4.64 -17.91 -0.30
C LEU A 99 3.20 -17.89 -0.86
N LEU A 100 2.94 -18.71 -1.87
CA LEU A 100 1.66 -18.82 -2.56
C LEU A 100 0.55 -19.40 -1.67
N VAL A 101 0.85 -20.36 -0.80
CA VAL A 101 -0.18 -21.02 0.03
C VAL A 101 -0.66 -20.11 1.15
N SER A 102 0.26 -19.48 1.88
CA SER A 102 -0.09 -18.56 2.96
C SER A 102 -0.82 -17.32 2.45
N ARG A 103 -0.42 -16.81 1.30
CA ARG A 103 -1.08 -15.68 0.61
C ARG A 103 -2.47 -16.05 0.11
N PHE A 104 -2.63 -17.23 -0.50
CA PHE A 104 -3.91 -17.72 -0.99
C PHE A 104 -4.93 -17.92 0.14
N ILE A 105 -4.51 -18.50 1.26
CA ILE A 105 -5.36 -18.68 2.45
C ILE A 105 -5.80 -17.33 3.00
N LYS A 106 -4.89 -16.35 3.09
CA LYS A 106 -5.17 -14.99 3.57
C LYS A 106 -6.17 -14.28 2.66
N ARG A 107 -5.96 -14.30 1.34
CA ARG A 107 -6.84 -13.66 0.35
C ARG A 107 -8.25 -14.24 0.31
N LYS A 108 -8.43 -15.53 0.57
CA LYS A 108 -9.74 -16.21 0.54
C LYS A 108 -10.44 -16.31 1.88
N SER A 109 -9.82 -15.89 2.98
CA SER A 109 -10.51 -15.93 4.26
C SER A 109 -11.66 -14.92 4.28
N LYS A 110 -12.87 -15.40 4.59
CA LYS A 110 -14.06 -14.54 4.72
C LYS A 110 -13.86 -13.40 5.74
N GLY A 111 -13.05 -13.65 6.77
CA GLY A 111 -12.68 -12.65 7.77
C GLY A 111 -11.87 -11.51 7.18
N TRP A 112 -10.87 -11.83 6.34
CA TRP A 112 -10.02 -10.82 5.70
C TRP A 112 -10.79 -9.96 4.71
N LEU A 113 -11.68 -10.56 3.92
CA LEU A 113 -12.55 -9.82 3.00
C LEU A 113 -13.48 -8.86 3.76
N ARG A 114 -14.09 -9.31 4.85
CA ARG A 114 -14.93 -8.43 5.71
C ARG A 114 -14.13 -7.28 6.29
N LEU A 115 -12.92 -7.54 6.75
CA LEU A 115 -12.02 -6.51 7.26
C LEU A 115 -11.69 -5.47 6.19
N SER A 116 -11.33 -5.91 4.99
CA SER A 116 -11.02 -5.01 3.86
C SER A 116 -12.21 -4.11 3.50
N HIS A 117 -13.42 -4.65 3.51
CA HIS A 117 -14.64 -3.86 3.29
C HIS A 117 -14.89 -2.86 4.44
N LYS A 118 -14.67 -3.26 5.69
CA LYS A 118 -14.83 -2.38 6.85
C LYS A 118 -13.82 -1.23 6.83
N VAL A 119 -12.57 -1.52 6.47
CA VAL A 119 -11.54 -0.49 6.26
C VAL A 119 -11.97 0.48 5.16
N ALA A 120 -12.50 -0.03 4.04
CA ALA A 120 -13.00 0.79 2.95
C ALA A 120 -14.15 1.72 3.39
N ASP A 121 -15.12 1.19 4.16
CA ASP A 121 -16.25 1.99 4.66
C ASP A 121 -15.79 3.11 5.59
N ASN A 122 -14.88 2.82 6.51
CA ASN A 122 -14.33 3.82 7.42
C ASN A 122 -13.48 4.86 6.68
N ALA A 123 -12.71 4.46 5.65
CA ALA A 123 -11.92 5.36 4.83
C ALA A 123 -12.81 6.30 4.00
N ILE A 124 -13.90 5.80 3.44
CA ILE A 124 -14.90 6.62 2.72
C ILE A 124 -15.52 7.66 3.66
N GLU A 125 -15.91 7.24 4.85
CA GLU A 125 -16.49 8.17 5.84
C GLU A 125 -15.46 9.23 6.29
N TYR A 126 -14.19 8.83 6.44
CA TYR A 126 -13.10 9.77 6.72
C TYR A 126 -12.91 10.78 5.58
N ALA A 127 -12.86 10.32 4.33
CA ALA A 127 -12.74 11.18 3.16
C ALA A 127 -13.92 12.16 3.05
N ARG A 128 -15.15 11.71 3.38
CA ARG A 128 -16.33 12.56 3.42
C ARG A 128 -16.16 13.70 4.42
N ARG A 129 -15.69 13.41 5.64
CA ARG A 129 -15.44 14.44 6.67
C ARG A 129 -14.35 15.43 6.27
N LYS A 130 -13.37 14.98 5.50
CA LYS A 130 -12.27 15.79 4.95
C LYS A 130 -12.66 16.51 3.65
N ASN A 131 -13.92 16.41 3.19
CA ASN A 131 -14.40 16.99 1.92
C ASN A 131 -13.55 16.56 0.71
N LYS A 132 -13.27 15.23 0.63
CA LYS A 132 -12.56 14.59 -0.48
C LYS A 132 -13.51 13.76 -1.35
N ASN A 133 -13.19 13.68 -2.64
CA ASN A 133 -13.95 12.88 -3.60
C ASN A 133 -13.38 11.46 -3.73
N THR A 134 -12.08 11.30 -3.45
CA THR A 134 -11.36 10.04 -3.63
C THR A 134 -10.46 9.78 -2.44
N VAL A 135 -10.44 8.52 -1.97
CA VAL A 135 -9.49 8.04 -0.98
C VAL A 135 -8.73 6.83 -1.51
N ILE A 136 -7.41 6.86 -1.36
CA ILE A 136 -6.50 5.80 -1.78
C ILE A 136 -5.85 5.21 -0.54
N CYS A 137 -5.92 3.88 -0.41
CA CYS A 137 -5.35 3.14 0.71
C CYS A 137 -4.47 1.97 0.25
N GLY A 138 -3.69 1.46 1.19
CA GLY A 138 -3.00 0.17 1.15
C GLY A 138 -3.48 -0.74 2.27
N HIS A 139 -2.58 -1.14 3.17
CA HIS A 139 -2.76 -1.84 4.44
C HIS A 139 -3.37 -3.25 4.34
N THR A 140 -4.54 -3.40 3.72
CA THR A 140 -5.22 -4.70 3.66
C THR A 140 -4.64 -5.66 2.63
N HIS A 141 -3.73 -5.20 1.78
CA HIS A 141 -3.13 -5.96 0.68
C HIS A 141 -4.17 -6.57 -0.29
N GLN A 142 -5.39 -6.08 -0.26
CA GLN A 142 -6.48 -6.54 -1.10
C GLN A 142 -6.82 -5.46 -2.13
N ILE A 143 -6.67 -5.76 -3.42
CA ILE A 143 -7.20 -4.89 -4.48
C ILE A 143 -8.69 -4.74 -4.24
N LEU A 144 -9.13 -3.50 -4.04
CA LEU A 144 -10.53 -3.19 -3.81
C LEU A 144 -10.85 -1.81 -4.35
N GLN A 145 -11.91 -1.74 -5.15
CA GLN A 145 -12.54 -0.49 -5.56
C GLN A 145 -13.97 -0.46 -5.03
N LYS A 146 -14.36 0.65 -4.43
CA LYS A 146 -15.71 0.86 -3.91
C LYS A 146 -16.10 2.32 -4.09
N SER A 147 -17.37 2.58 -4.41
CA SER A 147 -17.92 3.93 -4.42
C SER A 147 -19.17 3.98 -3.56
N GLN A 148 -19.27 5.02 -2.74
CA GLN A 148 -20.40 5.23 -1.85
C GLN A 148 -20.60 6.73 -1.60
N ASN A 149 -21.83 7.21 -1.70
CA ASN A 149 -22.19 8.61 -1.45
C ASN A 149 -21.33 9.63 -2.21
N GLY A 150 -21.00 9.33 -3.48
CA GLY A 150 -20.18 10.19 -4.33
C GLY A 150 -18.68 10.18 -4.03
N ILE A 151 -18.22 9.32 -3.12
CA ILE A 151 -16.81 9.17 -2.78
C ILE A 151 -16.30 7.82 -3.30
N SER A 152 -15.16 7.85 -3.96
CA SER A 152 -14.49 6.67 -4.50
C SER A 152 -13.33 6.22 -3.62
N TYR A 153 -13.31 4.94 -3.29
CA TYR A 153 -12.24 4.28 -2.56
C TYR A 153 -11.46 3.34 -3.47
N PHE A 154 -10.14 3.38 -3.36
CA PHE A 154 -9.23 2.49 -4.06
C PHE A 154 -8.19 1.93 -3.08
N ASN A 155 -7.96 0.62 -3.14
CA ASN A 155 -6.84 0.01 -2.45
C ASN A 155 -5.87 -0.56 -3.48
N SER A 156 -4.60 -0.16 -3.37
CA SER A 156 -3.56 -0.52 -4.33
C SER A 156 -3.16 -2.00 -4.30
N GLY A 157 -3.69 -2.78 -3.37
CA GLY A 157 -3.23 -4.15 -3.18
C GLY A 157 -1.84 -4.20 -2.56
N CYS A 158 -0.94 -5.02 -3.12
CA CYS A 158 0.35 -5.29 -2.52
C CYS A 158 1.39 -5.67 -3.60
N TRP A 159 2.63 -5.23 -3.42
CA TRP A 159 3.73 -5.59 -4.33
C TRP A 159 4.38 -6.94 -4.01
N THR A 160 4.02 -7.55 -2.89
CA THR A 160 4.47 -8.91 -2.55
C THR A 160 3.60 -10.00 -3.16
N ASP A 161 2.49 -9.64 -3.81
CA ASP A 161 1.62 -10.54 -4.56
C ASP A 161 2.05 -10.61 -6.04
N ILE A 162 1.65 -11.68 -6.73
CA ILE A 162 1.84 -11.85 -8.17
C ILE A 162 0.44 -12.04 -8.77
N PRO A 163 0.01 -11.15 -9.66
CA PRO A 163 0.69 -9.91 -10.10
C PRO A 163 0.77 -8.84 -9.01
N SER A 164 1.81 -8.01 -9.06
CA SER A 164 1.89 -6.80 -8.24
C SER A 164 0.90 -5.77 -8.77
N SER A 165 0.32 -4.98 -7.87
CA SER A 165 -0.67 -3.97 -8.28
C SER A 165 -0.26 -2.56 -7.86
N TYR A 166 -0.72 -1.58 -8.62
CA TYR A 166 -0.47 -0.16 -8.38
C TYR A 166 -1.65 0.69 -8.87
N ILE A 167 -1.70 1.93 -8.44
CA ILE A 167 -2.71 2.90 -8.85
C ILE A 167 -2.05 3.96 -9.73
N THR A 168 -2.71 4.33 -10.80
CA THR A 168 -2.39 5.49 -11.62
C THR A 168 -3.53 6.51 -11.58
N ILE A 169 -3.17 7.78 -11.68
CA ILE A 169 -4.11 8.89 -11.80
C ILE A 169 -3.65 9.71 -13.00
N ASP A 170 -4.52 9.90 -13.97
CA ASP A 170 -4.20 10.71 -15.14
C ASP A 170 -4.48 12.21 -14.90
N ASN A 171 -4.12 13.04 -15.88
CA ASN A 171 -4.30 14.49 -15.81
C ASN A 171 -5.78 14.90 -15.74
N GLU A 172 -6.70 14.02 -16.08
CA GLU A 172 -8.14 14.22 -15.95
C GLU A 172 -8.65 13.86 -14.55
N GLY A 173 -7.79 13.36 -13.68
CA GLY A 173 -8.12 12.94 -12.31
C GLY A 173 -8.79 11.58 -12.24
N ILE A 174 -8.73 10.79 -13.33
CA ILE A 174 -9.30 9.44 -13.37
C ILE A 174 -8.32 8.45 -12.71
N VAL A 175 -8.82 7.73 -11.72
CA VAL A 175 -8.05 6.74 -10.96
C VAL A 175 -8.25 5.35 -11.52
N ARG A 176 -7.16 4.63 -11.77
CA ARG A 176 -7.17 3.25 -12.27
C ARG A 176 -6.27 2.36 -11.43
N ILE A 177 -6.71 1.13 -11.16
CA ILE A 177 -5.86 0.08 -10.60
C ILE A 177 -5.31 -0.73 -11.76
N SER A 178 -4.00 -0.93 -11.77
CA SER A 178 -3.28 -1.69 -12.78
C SER A 178 -2.47 -2.80 -12.14
N GLU A 179 -2.26 -3.88 -12.88
CA GLU A 179 -1.43 -5.01 -12.45
C GLU A 179 -0.16 -5.07 -13.28
N PHE A 180 0.95 -5.36 -12.63
CA PHE A 180 2.26 -5.56 -13.25
C PHE A 180 2.59 -7.05 -13.25
N PHE A 181 2.80 -7.59 -14.43
CA PHE A 181 3.27 -8.95 -14.64
C PHE A 181 4.76 -8.87 -15.04
N GLU A 182 5.62 -9.57 -14.29
CA GLU A 182 6.98 -9.78 -14.73
C GLU A 182 6.94 -10.70 -15.95
N ILE A 183 7.28 -10.17 -17.12
CA ILE A 183 7.48 -10.98 -18.32
C ILE A 183 8.78 -11.75 -18.08
N GLU A 184 8.68 -13.04 -17.72
CA GLU A 184 9.84 -13.93 -17.78
C GLU A 184 10.49 -13.74 -19.14
N LYS A 185 11.78 -13.35 -19.13
CA LYS A 185 12.59 -13.34 -20.34
C LYS A 185 12.45 -14.73 -20.94
N LEU A 186 11.63 -14.87 -21.98
CA LEU A 186 11.66 -16.04 -22.84
C LEU A 186 13.13 -16.23 -23.21
N LYS A 187 13.76 -17.23 -22.62
CA LYS A 187 15.04 -17.73 -23.08
C LYS A 187 14.77 -18.14 -24.53
N LEU A 188 15.13 -17.27 -25.45
CA LEU A 188 15.31 -17.64 -26.84
C LEU A 188 16.39 -18.73 -26.80
N VAL A 189 15.95 -19.97 -26.86
CA VAL A 189 16.80 -21.11 -27.16
C VAL A 189 17.13 -20.93 -28.64
N SER A 190 18.31 -20.39 -28.89
CA SER A 190 18.98 -20.45 -30.18
C SER A 190 19.59 -21.83 -30.35
#